data_a8b9162757c125db201e7cf9344d5303
#
_entry.id   a8b9162757c125db201e7cf9344d5303
#
_cell.length_a   1.000
_cell.length_b   1.000
_cell.length_c   1.000
_cell.angle_alpha   90.00
_cell.angle_beta   90.00
_cell.angle_gamma   90.00
#
_symmetry.space_group_name_H-M   'P 1'
#
loop_
_entity.id
_entity.type
_entity.pdbx_description
1 polymer ?
#
loop_
_entity_poly.entity_id
_entity_poly.type
_entity_poly.pdbx_seq_one_letter_code
_entity_poly.pdbx_strand_id
1 'polypeptide(L)'
;QPLADQVLVRREGVVGQRFPVGKQRAAQSGGKERNFFEQPLGVVGLIPPWNFPLFTAISKNTPALMMGNTAVVKPASCAPLTVLKLGELAVEAGFPPGVLNILSGPGSTVGEAIVNHPHVAKVNFTGDSETGKRILALASAAVKPVACELGGKNAFIVMADADMKAAVEGAIWGGFFNSGQNCGASSRYLVDEKVYDEFVEKFAAAAKRLRVGDPLNPETMVGPVAY
;
A
#
# COMPACT_ATOMS: atom_id res chain seq x y z
N GLN A 1 13.38 -15.47 25.50
CA GLN A 1 14.03 -14.77 24.39
C GLN A 1 13.06 -13.75 23.84
N PRO A 2 13.49 -12.50 23.58
CA PRO A 2 12.59 -11.47 23.05
C PRO A 2 12.00 -11.93 21.70
N LEU A 3 10.74 -11.58 21.46
CA LEU A 3 10.04 -11.85 20.17
C LEU A 3 10.83 -11.39 18.95
N ALA A 4 11.66 -10.37 19.11
CA ALA A 4 12.53 -9.82 18.07
C ALA A 4 13.50 -10.85 17.47
N ASP A 5 13.98 -11.80 18.27
CA ASP A 5 14.95 -12.82 17.80
C ASP A 5 14.29 -13.96 17.02
N GLN A 6 12.96 -14.11 17.15
CA GLN A 6 12.19 -15.13 16.41
C GLN A 6 11.76 -14.67 15.02
N VAL A 7 11.81 -13.36 14.76
CA VAL A 7 11.38 -12.73 13.50
C VAL A 7 12.48 -12.75 12.44
N LEU A 8 13.72 -13.06 12.84
CA LEU A 8 14.85 -13.03 11.92
C LEU A 8 15.09 -14.39 11.27
N VAL A 9 14.87 -14.37 9.98
CA VAL A 9 15.37 -15.39 9.06
C VAL A 9 16.83 -15.66 9.35
N ARG A 10 17.15 -16.91 9.68
CA ARG A 10 18.53 -17.36 9.76
C ARG A 10 19.24 -17.03 8.46
N ARG A 11 20.24 -16.18 8.56
CA ARG A 11 21.08 -15.72 7.45
C ARG A 11 21.77 -16.87 6.68
N GLU A 12 21.80 -18.07 7.26
CA GLU A 12 22.67 -19.16 6.82
C GLU A 12 22.15 -20.04 5.67
N GLY A 13 20.93 -19.81 5.15
CA GLY A 13 20.37 -20.65 4.09
C GLY A 13 19.92 -19.95 2.81
N VAL A 14 19.65 -18.66 2.83
CA VAL A 14 19.02 -17.93 1.72
C VAL A 14 20.00 -17.03 0.96
N VAL A 15 21.17 -16.78 1.51
CA VAL A 15 22.17 -15.85 0.95
C VAL A 15 22.93 -16.45 -0.26
N GLY A 16 22.69 -17.71 -0.61
CA GLY A 16 23.44 -18.41 -1.69
C GLY A 16 22.81 -18.42 -3.07
N GLN A 17 21.52 -18.11 -3.20
CA GLN A 17 20.92 -17.99 -4.52
C GLN A 17 21.05 -16.55 -5.00
N ARG A 18 22.08 -16.28 -5.78
CA ARG A 18 22.19 -15.07 -6.57
C ARG A 18 21.05 -15.07 -7.60
N PHE A 19 19.93 -14.43 -7.27
CA PHE A 19 19.12 -13.90 -8.33
C PHE A 19 20.01 -12.95 -9.13
N PRO A 20 20.02 -13.00 -10.46
CA PRO A 20 20.83 -12.09 -11.28
C PRO A 20 20.22 -10.68 -11.16
N VAL A 21 20.48 -10.03 -10.03
CA VAL A 21 20.03 -8.68 -9.75
C VAL A 21 21.23 -7.78 -9.86
N GLY A 22 21.46 -7.35 -11.07
CA GLY A 22 22.43 -6.36 -11.44
C GLY A 22 22.07 -5.89 -12.84
N LYS A 23 21.00 -5.13 -13.00
CA LYS A 23 20.78 -4.41 -14.25
C LYS A 23 21.79 -3.28 -14.32
N GLN A 24 22.82 -3.48 -15.12
CA GLN A 24 23.71 -2.42 -15.55
C GLN A 24 22.87 -1.48 -16.43
N ARG A 25 22.61 -0.26 -15.95
CA ARG A 25 22.08 0.81 -16.78
C ARG A 25 23.23 1.70 -17.20
N ALA A 26 23.52 1.73 -18.47
CA ALA A 26 24.40 2.75 -19.03
C ALA A 26 23.58 4.04 -19.28
N ALA A 27 23.98 5.14 -18.69
CA ALA A 27 23.47 6.46 -19.02
C ALA A 27 24.60 7.31 -19.58
N GLN A 28 24.36 7.95 -20.72
CA GLN A 28 25.30 8.92 -21.27
C GLN A 28 24.96 10.30 -20.75
N SER A 29 25.89 10.91 -20.03
CA SER A 29 25.80 12.31 -19.62
C SER A 29 27.16 12.98 -19.86
N GLY A 30 27.18 14.02 -20.69
CA GLY A 30 28.38 14.78 -20.97
C GLY A 30 29.51 13.99 -21.64
N GLY A 31 29.18 13.03 -22.52
CA GLY A 31 30.16 12.23 -23.28
C GLY A 31 30.88 11.15 -22.46
N LYS A 32 30.48 10.92 -21.21
CA LYS A 32 31.00 9.86 -20.34
C LYS A 32 29.95 8.80 -20.11
N GLU A 33 30.32 7.55 -20.29
CA GLU A 33 29.48 6.41 -19.94
C GLU A 33 29.51 6.20 -18.41
N ARG A 34 28.33 6.21 -17.77
CA ARG A 34 28.17 5.92 -16.36
C ARG A 34 27.45 4.61 -16.19
N ASN A 35 28.06 3.68 -15.51
CA ASN A 35 27.48 2.38 -15.16
C ASN A 35 26.83 2.48 -13.77
N PHE A 36 25.53 2.17 -13.70
CA PHE A 36 24.80 2.05 -12.45
C PHE A 36 24.56 0.59 -12.13
N PHE A 37 24.85 0.20 -10.91
CA PHE A 37 24.58 -1.14 -10.41
C PHE A 37 23.47 -1.06 -9.38
N GLU A 38 22.36 -1.77 -9.64
CA GLU A 38 21.28 -1.92 -8.68
C GLU A 38 21.55 -3.15 -7.81
N GLN A 39 21.56 -2.96 -6.48
CA GLN A 39 21.78 -4.05 -5.52
C GLN A 39 20.57 -4.17 -4.57
N PRO A 40 20.24 -5.40 -4.10
CA PRO A 40 19.25 -5.57 -3.05
C PRO A 40 19.65 -4.82 -1.79
N LEU A 41 18.67 -4.20 -1.14
CA LEU A 41 18.85 -3.57 0.17
C LEU A 41 19.03 -4.61 1.29
N GLY A 42 18.48 -5.81 1.10
CA GLY A 42 18.43 -6.89 2.06
C GLY A 42 17.01 -7.16 2.55
N VAL A 43 16.73 -7.03 3.85
CA VAL A 43 15.38 -7.20 4.41
C VAL A 43 14.60 -5.90 4.34
N VAL A 44 13.38 -5.95 3.81
CA VAL A 44 12.46 -4.79 3.78
C VAL A 44 11.23 -5.06 4.65
N GLY A 45 10.83 -4.08 5.45
CA GLY A 45 9.62 -4.10 6.25
C GLY A 45 8.46 -3.48 5.46
N LEU A 46 7.36 -4.20 5.30
CA LEU A 46 6.19 -3.78 4.54
C LEU A 46 4.95 -3.78 5.44
N ILE A 47 4.30 -2.64 5.57
CA ILE A 47 3.15 -2.47 6.46
C ILE A 47 1.98 -1.94 5.62
N PRO A 48 1.19 -2.84 4.99
CA PRO A 48 0.01 -2.49 4.21
C PRO A 48 -1.18 -2.11 5.09
N PRO A 49 -2.13 -1.31 4.56
CA PRO A 49 -3.33 -0.87 5.26
C PRO A 49 -4.43 -1.93 5.23
N TRP A 50 -5.55 -1.60 5.86
CA TRP A 50 -6.73 -2.46 5.96
C TRP A 50 -7.71 -2.32 4.79
N ASN A 51 -7.75 -1.18 4.12
CA ASN A 51 -8.76 -0.87 3.09
C ASN A 51 -8.50 -1.54 1.74
N PHE A 52 -7.25 -1.81 1.39
CA PHE A 52 -6.82 -2.59 0.22
C PHE A 52 -5.71 -3.57 0.62
N PRO A 53 -5.99 -4.52 1.53
CA PRO A 53 -4.93 -5.30 2.18
C PRO A 53 -4.11 -6.12 1.19
N LEU A 54 -4.76 -6.88 0.30
CA LEU A 54 -4.09 -7.72 -0.67
C LEU A 54 -3.39 -6.91 -1.76
N PHE A 55 -4.11 -5.94 -2.35
CA PHE A 55 -3.57 -5.10 -3.42
C PHE A 55 -2.31 -4.36 -2.96
N THR A 56 -2.38 -3.73 -1.78
CA THR A 56 -1.23 -2.97 -1.26
C THR A 56 -0.08 -3.88 -0.82
N ALA A 57 -0.38 -5.05 -0.27
CA ALA A 57 0.65 -6.04 0.03
C ALA A 57 1.38 -6.47 -1.25
N ILE A 58 0.66 -6.83 -2.31
CA ILE A 58 1.26 -7.26 -3.58
C ILE A 58 2.05 -6.12 -4.23
N SER A 59 1.49 -4.92 -4.31
CA SER A 59 2.16 -3.77 -4.94
C SER A 59 3.47 -3.38 -4.24
N LYS A 60 3.62 -3.66 -2.95
CA LYS A 60 4.86 -3.45 -2.19
C LYS A 60 5.82 -4.64 -2.26
N ASN A 61 5.28 -5.87 -2.16
CA ASN A 61 6.09 -7.09 -2.18
C ASN A 61 6.75 -7.32 -3.54
N THR A 62 5.97 -7.20 -4.62
CA THR A 62 6.45 -7.55 -5.96
C THR A 62 7.74 -6.80 -6.33
N PRO A 63 7.82 -5.46 -6.29
CA PRO A 63 9.04 -4.77 -6.64
C PRO A 63 10.18 -5.08 -5.66
N ALA A 64 9.89 -5.27 -4.37
CA ALA A 64 10.90 -5.61 -3.39
C ALA A 64 11.55 -6.98 -3.70
N LEU A 65 10.73 -8.00 -3.93
CA LEU A 65 11.18 -9.36 -4.23
C LEU A 65 11.86 -9.45 -5.60
N MET A 66 11.32 -8.79 -6.63
CA MET A 66 11.92 -8.74 -7.96
C MET A 66 13.33 -8.13 -7.95
N MET A 67 13.62 -7.23 -7.02
CA MET A 67 14.94 -6.64 -6.82
C MET A 67 15.84 -7.47 -5.87
N GLY A 68 15.47 -8.71 -5.57
CA GLY A 68 16.27 -9.64 -4.78
C GLY A 68 16.26 -9.37 -3.27
N ASN A 69 15.33 -8.55 -2.77
CA ASN A 69 15.15 -8.35 -1.34
C ASN A 69 14.34 -9.49 -0.73
N THR A 70 14.44 -9.66 0.57
CA THR A 70 13.48 -10.43 1.36
C THR A 70 12.50 -9.48 2.06
N ALA A 71 11.28 -9.95 2.30
CA ALA A 71 10.22 -9.11 2.85
C ALA A 71 9.69 -9.65 4.17
N VAL A 72 9.49 -8.75 5.13
CA VAL A 72 8.71 -8.98 6.35
C VAL A 72 7.47 -8.10 6.27
N VAL A 73 6.30 -8.72 6.16
CA VAL A 73 5.03 -8.05 5.95
C VAL A 73 4.18 -8.12 7.20
N LYS A 74 3.72 -6.96 7.68
CA LYS A 74 2.75 -6.90 8.76
C LYS A 74 1.42 -6.38 8.21
N PRO A 75 0.42 -7.25 7.98
CA PRO A 75 -0.92 -6.81 7.57
C PRO A 75 -1.59 -5.97 8.66
N ALA A 76 -2.59 -5.19 8.27
CA ALA A 76 -3.46 -4.51 9.23
C ALA A 76 -4.15 -5.52 10.15
N SER A 77 -4.25 -5.20 11.44
CA SER A 77 -4.77 -6.14 12.44
C SER A 77 -6.25 -6.50 12.22
N CYS A 78 -7.05 -5.60 11.65
CA CYS A 78 -8.47 -5.84 11.35
C CYS A 78 -8.71 -6.53 10.00
N ALA A 79 -7.70 -6.64 9.11
CA ALA A 79 -7.85 -7.25 7.78
C ALA A 79 -6.62 -8.10 7.39
N PRO A 80 -6.21 -9.09 8.19
CA PRO A 80 -4.98 -9.85 7.94
C PRO A 80 -5.15 -11.02 6.97
N LEU A 81 -6.36 -11.58 6.84
CA LEU A 81 -6.58 -12.91 6.26
C LEU A 81 -6.10 -13.07 4.82
N THR A 82 -6.41 -12.09 3.96
CA THR A 82 -6.00 -12.15 2.55
C THR A 82 -4.48 -12.06 2.38
N VAL A 83 -3.81 -11.33 3.25
CA VAL A 83 -2.34 -11.23 3.23
C VAL A 83 -1.69 -12.49 3.80
N LEU A 84 -2.28 -13.10 4.83
CA LEU A 84 -1.83 -14.40 5.34
C LEU A 84 -1.96 -15.49 4.26
N LYS A 85 -3.10 -15.50 3.52
CA LYS A 85 -3.29 -16.43 2.40
C LYS A 85 -2.26 -16.22 1.29
N LEU A 86 -1.82 -14.98 1.04
CA LEU A 86 -0.72 -14.70 0.10
C LEU A 86 0.58 -15.44 0.51
N GLY A 87 0.86 -15.54 1.82
CA GLY A 87 2.02 -16.29 2.32
C GLY A 87 1.93 -17.79 2.02
N GLU A 88 0.75 -18.39 2.20
CA GLU A 88 0.51 -19.79 1.85
C GLU A 88 0.70 -20.01 0.35
N LEU A 89 0.11 -19.17 -0.49
CA LEU A 89 0.25 -19.24 -1.95
C LEU A 89 1.71 -19.05 -2.42
N ALA A 90 2.49 -18.22 -1.73
CA ALA A 90 3.90 -18.07 -2.03
C ALA A 90 4.70 -19.37 -1.76
N VAL A 91 4.37 -20.08 -0.68
CA VAL A 91 4.96 -21.41 -0.40
C VAL A 91 4.56 -22.42 -1.47
N GLU A 92 3.26 -22.48 -1.81
CA GLU A 92 2.75 -23.37 -2.87
C GLU A 92 3.39 -23.07 -4.23
N ALA A 93 3.69 -21.81 -4.52
CA ALA A 93 4.38 -21.37 -5.74
C ALA A 93 5.90 -21.62 -5.72
N GLY A 94 6.44 -22.21 -4.66
CA GLY A 94 7.85 -22.58 -4.56
C GLY A 94 8.79 -21.43 -4.16
N PHE A 95 8.29 -20.40 -3.52
CA PHE A 95 9.16 -19.36 -2.94
C PHE A 95 10.08 -19.99 -1.88
N PRO A 96 11.38 -19.71 -1.92
CA PRO A 96 12.29 -20.22 -0.90
C PRO A 96 11.87 -19.76 0.50
N PRO A 97 12.04 -20.61 1.55
CA PRO A 97 11.77 -20.24 2.92
C PRO A 97 12.50 -18.96 3.32
N GLY A 98 11.77 -18.03 3.98
CA GLY A 98 12.32 -16.78 4.47
C GLY A 98 12.40 -15.63 3.45
N VAL A 99 12.04 -15.86 2.18
CA VAL A 99 11.97 -14.78 1.18
C VAL A 99 10.78 -13.87 1.46
N LEU A 100 9.62 -14.44 1.77
CA LEU A 100 8.42 -13.70 2.16
C LEU A 100 7.95 -14.21 3.54
N ASN A 101 7.89 -13.30 4.51
CA ASN A 101 7.48 -13.60 5.89
C ASN A 101 6.30 -12.70 6.25
N ILE A 102 5.21 -13.27 6.72
CA ILE A 102 4.02 -12.51 7.10
C ILE A 102 3.78 -12.67 8.60
N LEU A 103 3.74 -11.54 9.31
CA LEU A 103 3.61 -11.47 10.76
C LEU A 103 2.35 -10.72 11.14
N SER A 104 1.40 -11.40 11.72
CA SER A 104 0.20 -10.78 12.30
C SER A 104 0.47 -10.25 13.70
N GLY A 105 -0.20 -9.16 14.07
CA GLY A 105 -0.13 -8.61 15.42
C GLY A 105 -0.34 -7.09 15.48
N PRO A 106 -0.36 -6.50 16.70
CA PRO A 106 -0.57 -5.07 16.90
C PRO A 106 0.52 -4.21 16.24
N GLY A 107 0.13 -3.02 15.75
CA GLY A 107 1.07 -2.04 15.18
C GLY A 107 2.13 -1.58 16.17
N SER A 108 1.70 -1.35 17.41
CA SER A 108 2.58 -0.92 18.53
C SER A 108 3.60 -1.96 18.98
N THR A 109 3.43 -3.22 18.61
CA THR A 109 4.37 -4.29 18.96
C THR A 109 5.11 -4.77 17.72
N VAL A 110 4.40 -5.45 16.81
CA VAL A 110 5.02 -6.05 15.61
C VAL A 110 5.46 -4.97 14.61
N GLY A 111 4.63 -3.92 14.41
CA GLY A 111 4.98 -2.82 13.51
C GLY A 111 6.25 -2.09 13.95
N GLU A 112 6.32 -1.71 15.23
CA GLU A 112 7.48 -1.03 15.78
C GLU A 112 8.72 -1.92 15.85
N ALA A 113 8.56 -3.21 16.13
CA ALA A 113 9.66 -4.16 16.07
C ALA A 113 10.29 -4.22 14.67
N ILE A 114 9.48 -4.22 13.61
CA ILE A 114 9.96 -4.18 12.23
C ILE A 114 10.70 -2.85 11.95
N VAL A 115 10.13 -1.72 12.36
CA VAL A 115 10.74 -0.40 12.13
C VAL A 115 12.09 -0.27 12.82
N ASN A 116 12.17 -0.71 14.07
CA ASN A 116 13.38 -0.58 14.90
C ASN A 116 14.43 -1.66 14.62
N HIS A 117 14.09 -2.73 13.90
CA HIS A 117 14.98 -3.87 13.73
C HIS A 117 16.25 -3.50 12.95
N PRO A 118 17.47 -3.77 13.43
CA PRO A 118 18.71 -3.35 12.79
C PRO A 118 18.92 -3.96 11.40
N HIS A 119 18.40 -5.16 11.15
CA HIS A 119 18.53 -5.84 9.85
C HIS A 119 17.46 -5.45 8.83
N VAL A 120 16.41 -4.72 9.22
CA VAL A 120 15.46 -4.15 8.28
C VAL A 120 16.06 -2.89 7.68
N ALA A 121 16.41 -2.96 6.41
CA ALA A 121 17.13 -1.89 5.72
C ALA A 121 16.23 -0.75 5.24
N LYS A 122 14.94 -1.02 5.00
CA LYS A 122 13.94 -0.04 4.54
C LYS A 122 12.56 -0.42 5.05
N VAL A 123 11.72 0.58 5.33
CA VAL A 123 10.30 0.38 5.65
C VAL A 123 9.43 1.03 4.58
N ASN A 124 8.34 0.35 4.21
CA ASN A 124 7.30 0.90 3.36
C ASN A 124 5.96 0.78 4.09
N PHE A 125 5.37 1.89 4.43
CA PHE A 125 4.13 2.01 5.18
C PHE A 125 3.02 2.61 4.32
N THR A 126 1.80 2.10 4.46
CA THR A 126 0.58 2.78 3.99
C THR A 126 -0.45 2.76 5.10
N GLY A 127 -0.98 3.93 5.46
CA GLY A 127 -1.96 4.08 6.52
C GLY A 127 -2.25 5.53 6.85
N ASP A 128 -2.62 5.80 8.10
CA ASP A 128 -2.90 7.15 8.57
C ASP A 128 -1.64 7.98 8.79
N SER A 129 -1.81 9.31 8.75
CA SER A 129 -0.69 10.25 8.83
C SER A 129 0.00 10.26 10.20
N GLU A 130 -0.72 10.03 11.30
CA GLU A 130 -0.12 10.05 12.64
C GLU A 130 0.78 8.81 12.84
N THR A 131 0.32 7.64 12.41
CA THR A 131 1.15 6.44 12.39
C THR A 131 2.37 6.63 11.47
N GLY A 132 2.19 7.26 10.31
CA GLY A 132 3.30 7.57 9.40
C GLY A 132 4.36 8.44 10.04
N LYS A 133 3.97 9.52 10.72
CA LYS A 133 4.87 10.40 11.49
C LYS A 133 5.64 9.62 12.57
N ARG A 134 4.94 8.74 13.29
CA ARG A 134 5.55 7.88 14.32
C ARG A 134 6.59 6.94 13.70
N ILE A 135 6.29 6.30 12.59
CA ILE A 135 7.23 5.42 11.88
C ILE A 135 8.45 6.20 11.41
N LEU A 136 8.28 7.39 10.84
CA LEU A 136 9.39 8.25 10.43
C LEU A 136 10.28 8.63 11.62
N ALA A 137 9.67 9.00 12.74
CA ALA A 137 10.41 9.33 13.96
C ALA A 137 11.22 8.14 14.49
N LEU A 138 10.65 6.94 14.54
CA LEU A 138 11.35 5.73 14.97
C LEU A 138 12.50 5.36 14.02
N ALA A 139 12.25 5.41 12.72
CA ALA A 139 13.24 5.06 11.69
C ALA A 139 14.42 6.04 11.65
N SER A 140 14.21 7.29 12.03
CA SER A 140 15.24 8.34 11.99
C SER A 140 16.45 8.03 12.89
N ALA A 141 16.25 7.33 14.00
CA ALA A 141 17.32 6.93 14.90
C ALA A 141 18.41 6.07 14.24
N ALA A 142 18.04 5.29 13.21
CA ALA A 142 18.95 4.47 12.43
C ALA A 142 19.16 5.01 11.00
N VAL A 143 18.71 6.23 10.71
CA VAL A 143 18.73 6.85 9.37
C VAL A 143 18.11 5.90 8.32
N LYS A 144 17.10 5.13 8.71
CA LYS A 144 16.49 4.11 7.88
C LYS A 144 15.55 4.75 6.86
N PRO A 145 15.67 4.46 5.56
CA PRO A 145 14.74 4.93 4.54
C PRO A 145 13.31 4.45 4.79
N VAL A 146 12.36 5.37 4.74
CA VAL A 146 10.93 5.08 4.85
C VAL A 146 10.21 5.64 3.62
N ALA A 147 9.35 4.81 3.01
CA ALA A 147 8.37 5.27 2.04
C ALA A 147 7.00 5.24 2.71
N CYS A 148 6.33 6.40 2.76
CA CYS A 148 5.00 6.53 3.33
C CYS A 148 3.99 6.87 2.23
N GLU A 149 2.90 6.08 2.18
CA GLU A 149 1.69 6.39 1.46
C GLU A 149 0.59 6.67 2.49
N LEU A 150 0.09 7.88 2.52
CA LEU A 150 -0.75 8.38 3.60
C LEU A 150 -2.13 8.81 3.10
N GLY A 151 -3.01 9.15 4.03
CA GLY A 151 -4.33 9.68 3.72
C GLY A 151 -4.28 11.09 3.15
N GLY A 152 -5.40 11.54 2.65
CA GLY A 152 -5.56 12.87 2.07
C GLY A 152 -7.01 13.36 2.08
N LYS A 153 -7.20 14.57 1.55
CA LYS A 153 -8.50 15.20 1.27
C LYS A 153 -8.51 15.62 -0.21
N ASN A 154 -8.58 14.63 -1.10
CA ASN A 154 -8.40 14.83 -2.52
C ASN A 154 -9.55 15.65 -3.13
N ALA A 155 -9.21 16.49 -4.08
CA ALA A 155 -10.18 17.29 -4.82
C ALA A 155 -10.59 16.57 -6.12
N PHE A 156 -11.89 16.60 -6.42
CA PHE A 156 -12.47 16.28 -7.72
C PHE A 156 -12.88 17.61 -8.38
N ILE A 157 -12.32 17.91 -9.54
CA ILE A 157 -12.51 19.21 -10.19
C ILE A 157 -13.41 19.02 -11.41
N VAL A 158 -14.49 19.81 -11.49
CA VAL A 158 -15.43 19.83 -12.62
C VAL A 158 -15.39 21.20 -13.26
N MET A 159 -14.86 21.28 -14.47
CA MET A 159 -14.77 22.50 -15.25
C MET A 159 -16.08 22.73 -16.04
N ALA A 160 -16.29 23.97 -16.50
CA ALA A 160 -17.50 24.36 -17.22
C ALA A 160 -17.74 23.60 -18.54
N ASP A 161 -16.70 23.07 -19.15
CA ASP A 161 -16.72 22.31 -20.40
C ASP A 161 -16.66 20.78 -20.20
N ALA A 162 -16.78 20.33 -18.95
CA ALA A 162 -16.76 18.89 -18.65
C ALA A 162 -17.99 18.15 -19.23
N ASP A 163 -17.77 16.92 -19.69
CA ASP A 163 -18.89 16.00 -19.92
C ASP A 163 -19.58 15.70 -18.59
N MET A 164 -20.77 16.26 -18.41
CA MET A 164 -21.51 16.16 -17.14
C MET A 164 -21.85 14.72 -16.76
N LYS A 165 -22.11 13.84 -17.73
CA LYS A 165 -22.39 12.42 -17.44
C LYS A 165 -21.14 11.75 -16.89
N ALA A 166 -20.03 11.89 -17.57
CA ALA A 166 -18.74 11.33 -17.13
C ALA A 166 -18.28 11.93 -15.78
N ALA A 167 -18.51 13.23 -15.57
CA ALA A 167 -18.19 13.91 -14.31
C ALA A 167 -18.98 13.31 -13.13
N VAL A 168 -20.30 13.09 -13.31
CA VAL A 168 -21.14 12.50 -12.26
C VAL A 168 -20.77 11.03 -12.00
N GLU A 169 -20.56 10.24 -13.03
CA GLU A 169 -20.14 8.83 -12.90
C GLU A 169 -18.79 8.72 -12.18
N GLY A 170 -17.82 9.54 -12.58
CA GLY A 170 -16.52 9.64 -11.95
C GLY A 170 -16.59 10.11 -10.50
N ALA A 171 -17.47 11.05 -10.19
CA ALA A 171 -17.69 11.56 -8.83
C ALA A 171 -18.30 10.49 -7.92
N ILE A 172 -19.27 9.71 -8.42
CA ILE A 172 -19.86 8.57 -7.69
C ILE A 172 -18.78 7.53 -7.40
N TRP A 173 -18.01 7.15 -8.41
CA TRP A 173 -16.93 6.17 -8.22
C TRP A 173 -15.88 6.70 -7.23
N GLY A 174 -15.40 7.93 -7.42
CA GLY A 174 -14.37 8.52 -6.59
C GLY A 174 -14.80 8.74 -5.13
N GLY A 175 -16.08 8.98 -4.88
CA GLY A 175 -16.61 9.22 -3.53
C GLY A 175 -17.06 7.97 -2.78
N PHE A 176 -17.57 6.94 -3.49
CA PHE A 176 -18.25 5.81 -2.86
C PHE A 176 -17.56 4.45 -3.07
N PHE A 177 -16.56 4.37 -3.95
CA PHE A 177 -15.78 3.15 -4.13
C PHE A 177 -15.19 2.67 -2.79
N ASN A 178 -15.32 1.37 -2.51
CA ASN A 178 -14.93 0.76 -1.25
C ASN A 178 -15.55 1.45 -0.02
N SER A 179 -16.81 1.88 -0.14
CA SER A 179 -17.55 2.63 0.89
C SER A 179 -16.86 3.96 1.29
N GLY A 180 -16.15 4.60 0.35
CA GLY A 180 -15.37 5.82 0.58
C GLY A 180 -14.06 5.60 1.33
N GLN A 181 -13.72 4.37 1.68
CA GLN A 181 -12.52 4.01 2.46
C GLN A 181 -11.29 3.88 1.56
N ASN A 182 -10.91 4.97 0.91
CA ASN A 182 -9.82 5.02 -0.05
C ASN A 182 -8.96 6.28 0.18
N CYS A 183 -7.64 6.13 0.21
CA CYS A 183 -6.70 7.25 0.30
C CYS A 183 -6.84 8.23 -0.87
N GLY A 184 -7.26 7.75 -2.05
CA GLY A 184 -7.56 8.54 -3.24
C GLY A 184 -9.01 9.00 -3.35
N ALA A 185 -9.88 8.78 -2.33
CA ALA A 185 -11.28 9.16 -2.40
C ALA A 185 -11.47 10.65 -2.64
N SER A 186 -12.44 11.00 -3.50
CA SER A 186 -12.85 12.38 -3.74
C SER A 186 -13.64 12.88 -2.54
N SER A 187 -12.99 13.62 -1.65
CA SER A 187 -13.62 14.14 -0.43
C SER A 187 -13.99 15.62 -0.51
N ARG A 188 -13.59 16.28 -1.61
CA ARG A 188 -13.96 17.67 -1.93
C ARG A 188 -14.28 17.75 -3.43
N TYR A 189 -15.42 18.37 -3.75
CA TYR A 189 -15.84 18.60 -5.12
C TYR A 189 -15.75 20.09 -5.43
N LEU A 190 -14.85 20.49 -6.32
CA LEU A 190 -14.64 21.87 -6.78
C LEU A 190 -15.30 21.98 -8.15
N VAL A 191 -16.43 22.63 -8.21
CA VAL A 191 -17.26 22.69 -9.41
C VAL A 191 -17.33 24.13 -9.92
N ASP A 192 -17.10 24.32 -11.21
CA ASP A 192 -17.28 25.64 -11.85
C ASP A 192 -18.72 26.15 -11.64
N GLU A 193 -18.86 27.42 -11.33
CA GLU A 193 -20.15 28.07 -11.00
C GLU A 193 -21.20 27.84 -12.10
N LYS A 194 -20.78 27.83 -13.36
CA LYS A 194 -21.70 27.68 -14.51
C LYS A 194 -22.39 26.32 -14.57
N VAL A 195 -21.81 25.30 -13.98
CA VAL A 195 -22.32 23.91 -14.03
C VAL A 195 -22.62 23.36 -12.63
N TYR A 196 -22.52 24.20 -11.60
CA TYR A 196 -22.64 23.78 -10.21
C TYR A 196 -24.00 23.16 -9.90
N ASP A 197 -25.10 23.85 -10.20
CA ASP A 197 -26.44 23.38 -9.87
C ASP A 197 -26.78 22.07 -10.62
N GLU A 198 -26.45 22.00 -11.91
CA GLU A 198 -26.63 20.79 -12.70
C GLU A 198 -25.84 19.62 -12.14
N PHE A 199 -24.57 19.84 -11.78
CA PHE A 199 -23.73 18.82 -11.20
C PHE A 199 -24.30 18.31 -9.88
N VAL A 200 -24.66 19.22 -8.96
CA VAL A 200 -25.18 18.88 -7.62
C VAL A 200 -26.47 18.07 -7.73
N GLU A 201 -27.42 18.49 -8.60
CA GLU A 201 -28.68 17.78 -8.82
C GLU A 201 -28.42 16.35 -9.32
N LYS A 202 -27.63 16.21 -10.37
CA LYS A 202 -27.33 14.92 -11.01
C LYS A 202 -26.53 14.00 -10.09
N PHE A 203 -25.53 14.54 -9.38
CA PHE A 203 -24.71 13.80 -8.43
C PHE A 203 -25.55 13.30 -7.26
N ALA A 204 -26.41 14.15 -6.66
CA ALA A 204 -27.31 13.74 -5.59
C ALA A 204 -28.31 12.68 -6.03
N ALA A 205 -28.88 12.80 -7.24
CA ALA A 205 -29.78 11.81 -7.81
C ALA A 205 -29.05 10.47 -8.06
N ALA A 206 -27.80 10.50 -8.53
CA ALA A 206 -26.99 9.31 -8.73
C ALA A 206 -26.61 8.64 -7.40
N ALA A 207 -26.22 9.41 -6.39
CA ALA A 207 -25.89 8.90 -5.06
C ALA A 207 -27.08 8.20 -4.39
N LYS A 208 -28.30 8.74 -4.53
CA LYS A 208 -29.54 8.11 -4.02
C LYS A 208 -29.84 6.74 -4.63
N ARG A 209 -29.30 6.44 -5.81
CA ARG A 209 -29.50 5.13 -6.47
C ARG A 209 -28.51 4.06 -6.00
N LEU A 210 -27.51 4.41 -5.21
CA LEU A 210 -26.57 3.43 -4.67
C LEU A 210 -27.29 2.50 -3.69
N ARG A 211 -27.20 1.21 -3.93
CA ARG A 211 -27.77 0.18 -3.04
C ARG A 211 -26.77 -0.09 -1.91
N VAL A 212 -27.12 0.40 -0.73
CA VAL A 212 -26.37 0.14 0.52
C VAL A 212 -26.94 -1.11 1.18
N GLY A 213 -26.10 -2.05 1.59
CA GLY A 213 -26.59 -3.28 2.20
C GLY A 213 -25.54 -4.29 2.58
N ASP A 214 -25.97 -5.53 2.75
CA ASP A 214 -25.14 -6.68 3.09
C ASP A 214 -24.06 -6.91 2.00
N PRO A 215 -22.76 -6.98 2.37
CA PRO A 215 -21.67 -7.19 1.41
C PRO A 215 -21.71 -8.58 0.73
N LEU A 216 -22.44 -9.55 1.27
CA LEU A 216 -22.62 -10.86 0.65
C LEU A 216 -23.75 -10.88 -0.40
N ASN A 217 -24.59 -9.84 -0.45
CA ASN A 217 -25.60 -9.72 -1.49
C ASN A 217 -24.97 -9.15 -2.76
N PRO A 218 -25.02 -9.85 -3.91
CA PRO A 218 -24.42 -9.40 -5.17
C PRO A 218 -25.01 -8.09 -5.70
N GLU A 219 -26.19 -7.69 -5.25
CA GLU A 219 -26.84 -6.44 -5.64
C GLU A 219 -26.33 -5.23 -4.83
N THR A 220 -25.60 -5.44 -3.75
CA THR A 220 -25.05 -4.36 -2.93
C THR A 220 -23.93 -3.63 -3.66
N MET A 221 -24.05 -2.31 -3.75
CA MET A 221 -23.04 -1.44 -4.35
C MET A 221 -22.12 -0.81 -3.31
N VAL A 222 -22.66 -0.56 -2.11
CA VAL A 222 -21.93 0.03 -0.98
C VAL A 222 -22.18 -0.83 0.25
N GLY A 223 -21.13 -1.47 0.74
CA GLY A 223 -21.18 -2.27 1.96
C GLY A 223 -20.94 -1.44 3.24
N PRO A 224 -20.79 -2.11 4.39
CA PRO A 224 -20.46 -1.46 5.65
C PRO A 224 -19.04 -0.88 5.61
N VAL A 225 -18.79 0.07 6.49
CA VAL A 225 -17.43 0.52 6.81
C VAL A 225 -16.73 -0.53 7.70
N ALA A 226 -15.40 -0.55 7.70
CA ALA A 226 -14.61 -1.58 8.40
C ALA A 226 -14.67 -1.45 9.94
N TYR A 227 -14.84 -0.23 10.47
CA TYR A 227 -15.00 0.11 11.90
C TYR A 227 -15.46 1.57 12.10
#